data_a1bd547e98ce89543abece9b551736d5
#
_entry.id   a1bd547e98ce89543abece9b551736d5
#
_cell.length_a   1.000
_cell.length_b   1.000
_cell.length_c   1.000
_cell.angle_alpha   90.00
_cell.angle_beta   90.00
_cell.angle_gamma   90.00
#
_symmetry.space_group_name_H-M   'P 1'
#
loop_
_entity.id
_entity.type
_entity.pdbx_description
1 polymer ?
#
loop_
_entity_poly.entity_id
_entity_poly.type
_entity_poly.pdbx_seq_one_letter_code
_entity_poly.pdbx_strand_id
1 'polypeptide(L)'
;MHYSIQDFIQLIAQLRNPNGGCPWDLKQNYDSMIPCLTEETYEVIDAIQKKDIANLREELGDLLLQVVFFSQLASEDGYFTFDDVLNDVSEKIIRRHPHVFGDAPAGNEEEALARWNSIKAQERSAQKQQSILDNVSNAFPALLRAVSYTHLMAVVSSCCEMLG
;
A
#
# COMPACT_ATOMS: atom_id res chain seq x y z
N MET A 1 -4.54 -8.07 -28.17
CA MET A 1 -5.54 -8.33 -27.12
C MET A 1 -5.13 -7.48 -25.93
N HIS A 2 -6.05 -6.79 -25.28
CA HIS A 2 -5.75 -6.00 -24.08
C HIS A 2 -6.52 -6.64 -22.91
N TYR A 3 -5.79 -6.94 -21.85
CA TYR A 3 -6.38 -7.48 -20.63
C TYR A 3 -6.85 -6.34 -19.72
N SER A 4 -7.99 -6.49 -19.10
CA SER A 4 -8.48 -5.63 -18.03
C SER A 4 -7.98 -6.12 -16.66
N ILE A 5 -8.16 -5.30 -15.62
CA ILE A 5 -7.88 -5.74 -14.26
C ILE A 5 -8.75 -6.93 -13.84
N GLN A 6 -9.99 -7.00 -14.33
CA GLN A 6 -10.89 -8.11 -14.04
C GLN A 6 -10.41 -9.42 -14.71
N ASP A 7 -9.90 -9.34 -15.94
CA ASP A 7 -9.28 -10.49 -16.60
C ASP A 7 -8.06 -10.98 -15.81
N PHE A 8 -7.26 -10.05 -15.28
CA PHE A 8 -6.07 -10.39 -14.51
C PHE A 8 -6.41 -11.06 -13.17
N ILE A 9 -7.41 -10.56 -12.45
CA ILE A 9 -7.93 -11.21 -11.23
C ILE A 9 -8.38 -12.63 -11.53
N GLN A 10 -9.10 -12.84 -12.65
CA GLN A 10 -9.55 -14.17 -13.05
C GLN A 10 -8.39 -15.11 -13.42
N LEU A 11 -7.33 -14.59 -14.05
CA LEU A 11 -6.12 -15.38 -14.32
C LEU A 11 -5.48 -15.91 -13.04
N ILE A 12 -5.34 -15.06 -12.01
CA ILE A 12 -4.77 -15.47 -10.72
C ILE A 12 -5.69 -16.47 -10.01
N ALA A 13 -7.00 -16.24 -10.01
CA ALA A 13 -7.97 -17.18 -9.47
C ALA A 13 -7.89 -18.56 -10.19
N GLN A 14 -7.66 -18.57 -11.51
CA GLN A 14 -7.48 -19.79 -12.26
C GLN A 14 -6.18 -20.53 -11.92
N LEU A 15 -5.07 -19.80 -11.71
CA LEU A 15 -3.81 -20.40 -11.25
C LEU A 15 -3.98 -21.11 -9.90
N ARG A 16 -4.82 -20.56 -9.03
CA ARG A 16 -5.11 -21.11 -7.70
C ARG A 16 -6.36 -22.01 -7.64
N ASN A 17 -6.91 -22.40 -8.79
CA ASN A 17 -8.06 -23.30 -8.80
C ASN A 17 -7.64 -24.72 -8.37
N PRO A 18 -8.24 -25.31 -7.32
CA PRO A 18 -7.91 -26.66 -6.87
C PRO A 18 -8.17 -27.74 -7.92
N ASN A 19 -9.02 -27.44 -8.90
CA ASN A 19 -9.36 -28.35 -10.00
C ASN A 19 -8.64 -27.94 -11.30
N GLY A 20 -7.30 -28.06 -11.34
CA GLY A 20 -6.51 -27.83 -12.55
C GLY A 20 -5.73 -26.54 -12.61
N GLY A 21 -5.57 -25.86 -11.48
CA GLY A 21 -4.63 -24.74 -11.33
C GLY A 21 -3.17 -25.17 -11.30
N CYS A 22 -2.28 -24.22 -11.10
CA CYS A 22 -0.86 -24.48 -11.04
C CYS A 22 -0.46 -25.10 -9.70
N PRO A 23 0.21 -26.29 -9.69
CA PRO A 23 0.60 -26.95 -8.44
C PRO A 23 1.53 -26.14 -7.53
N TRP A 24 2.31 -25.22 -8.10
CA TRP A 24 3.17 -24.34 -7.34
C TRP A 24 2.36 -23.23 -6.68
N ASP A 25 1.50 -22.53 -7.43
CA ASP A 25 0.65 -21.46 -6.92
C ASP A 25 -0.30 -21.96 -5.83
N LEU A 26 -0.85 -23.16 -5.98
CA LEU A 26 -1.73 -23.79 -4.98
C LEU A 26 -1.06 -24.04 -3.62
N LYS A 27 0.25 -24.18 -3.58
CA LYS A 27 1.02 -24.37 -2.34
C LYS A 27 1.39 -23.07 -1.64
N GLN A 28 1.25 -21.94 -2.33
CA GLN A 28 1.64 -20.65 -1.76
C GLN A 28 0.62 -20.19 -0.71
N ASN A 29 1.14 -19.49 0.29
CA ASN A 29 0.40 -18.85 1.36
C ASN A 29 0.98 -17.45 1.63
N TYR A 30 0.42 -16.70 2.57
CA TYR A 30 0.88 -15.36 2.91
C TYR A 30 2.38 -15.32 3.23
N ASP A 31 2.85 -16.22 4.10
CA ASP A 31 4.25 -16.23 4.54
C ASP A 31 5.21 -16.60 3.41
N SER A 32 4.86 -17.58 2.57
CA SER A 32 5.71 -18.02 1.46
C SER A 32 5.87 -16.97 0.36
N MET A 33 4.92 -16.03 0.25
CA MET A 33 4.93 -14.97 -0.76
C MET A 33 5.59 -13.66 -0.27
N ILE A 34 5.94 -13.55 1.01
CA ILE A 34 6.66 -12.36 1.53
C ILE A 34 7.99 -12.12 0.81
N PRO A 35 8.85 -13.13 0.54
CA PRO A 35 10.08 -12.89 -0.21
C PRO A 35 9.83 -12.29 -1.60
N CYS A 36 8.86 -12.83 -2.36
CA CYS A 36 8.51 -12.31 -3.69
C CYS A 36 8.06 -10.84 -3.60
N LEU A 37 7.11 -10.51 -2.71
CA LEU A 37 6.69 -9.12 -2.51
C LEU A 37 7.87 -8.18 -2.19
N THR A 38 8.82 -8.66 -1.40
CA THR A 38 10.01 -7.88 -1.02
C THR A 38 10.92 -7.67 -2.23
N GLU A 39 11.14 -8.70 -3.02
CA GLU A 39 11.95 -8.68 -4.24
C GLU A 39 11.36 -7.68 -5.24
N GLU A 40 10.11 -7.82 -5.64
CA GLU A 40 9.44 -6.91 -6.58
C GLU A 40 9.45 -5.46 -6.09
N THR A 41 9.30 -5.25 -4.78
CA THR A 41 9.40 -3.90 -4.20
C THR A 41 10.78 -3.28 -4.41
N TYR A 42 11.85 -4.05 -4.24
CA TYR A 42 13.21 -3.56 -4.45
C TYR A 42 13.54 -3.40 -5.94
N GLU A 43 13.00 -4.23 -6.81
CA GLU A 43 13.19 -4.12 -8.27
C GLU A 43 12.51 -2.88 -8.82
N VAL A 44 11.30 -2.53 -8.35
CA VAL A 44 10.67 -1.22 -8.64
C VAL A 44 11.57 -0.07 -8.20
N ILE A 45 12.14 -0.13 -6.99
CA ILE A 45 13.04 0.93 -6.47
C ILE A 45 14.30 1.04 -7.36
N ASP A 46 14.90 -0.08 -7.72
CA ASP A 46 16.10 -0.12 -8.56
C ASP A 46 15.83 0.45 -9.96
N ALA A 47 14.71 0.07 -10.59
CA ALA A 47 14.29 0.61 -11.87
C ALA A 47 14.11 2.13 -11.83
N ILE A 48 13.51 2.67 -10.75
CA ILE A 48 13.35 4.12 -10.53
C ILE A 48 14.73 4.79 -10.38
N GLN A 49 15.63 4.24 -9.59
CA GLN A 49 16.97 4.79 -9.36
C GLN A 49 17.81 4.81 -10.62
N LYS A 50 17.70 3.77 -11.44
CA LYS A 50 18.37 3.65 -12.74
C LYS A 50 17.70 4.48 -13.85
N LYS A 51 16.50 5.01 -13.60
CA LYS A 51 15.64 5.68 -14.59
C LYS A 51 15.32 4.77 -15.79
N ASP A 52 15.25 3.48 -15.56
CA ASP A 52 14.90 2.48 -16.57
C ASP A 52 13.37 2.34 -16.63
N ILE A 53 12.77 3.10 -17.55
CA ILE A 53 11.31 3.16 -17.70
C ILE A 53 10.75 1.84 -18.25
N ALA A 54 11.51 1.12 -19.06
CA ALA A 54 11.06 -0.17 -19.60
C ALA A 54 10.97 -1.21 -18.47
N ASN A 55 12.02 -1.33 -17.66
CA ASN A 55 12.05 -2.20 -16.49
C ASN A 55 11.02 -1.77 -15.44
N LEU A 56 10.88 -0.48 -15.15
CA LEU A 56 9.86 0.02 -14.23
C LEU A 56 8.45 -0.44 -14.59
N ARG A 57 8.12 -0.53 -15.87
CA ARG A 57 6.83 -1.03 -16.33
C ARG A 57 6.66 -2.52 -16.02
N GLU A 58 7.70 -3.30 -16.17
CA GLU A 58 7.74 -4.73 -15.87
C GLU A 58 7.53 -4.94 -14.37
N GLU A 59 8.37 -4.32 -13.54
CA GLU A 59 8.35 -4.49 -12.08
C GLU A 59 7.04 -3.98 -11.43
N LEU A 60 6.43 -2.94 -11.98
CA LEU A 60 5.09 -2.51 -11.54
C LEU A 60 4.02 -3.57 -11.87
N GLY A 61 4.19 -4.33 -12.94
CA GLY A 61 3.33 -5.47 -13.26
C GLY A 61 3.48 -6.59 -12.24
N ASP A 62 4.72 -6.92 -11.86
CA ASP A 62 5.02 -7.97 -10.89
C ASP A 62 4.61 -7.57 -9.48
N LEU A 63 4.78 -6.30 -9.11
CA LEU A 63 4.22 -5.79 -7.85
C LEU A 63 2.68 -5.83 -7.83
N LEU A 64 2.01 -5.54 -8.96
CA LEU A 64 0.56 -5.69 -9.08
C LEU A 64 0.14 -7.16 -8.96
N LEU A 65 0.93 -8.09 -9.52
CA LEU A 65 0.72 -9.53 -9.34
C LEU A 65 0.69 -9.89 -7.85
N GLN A 66 1.63 -9.40 -7.04
CA GLN A 66 1.63 -9.66 -5.60
C GLN A 66 0.36 -9.15 -4.93
N VAL A 67 -0.10 -7.94 -5.26
CA VAL A 67 -1.34 -7.38 -4.68
C VAL A 67 -2.55 -8.25 -5.02
N VAL A 68 -2.70 -8.67 -6.27
CA VAL A 68 -3.83 -9.53 -6.71
C VAL A 68 -3.72 -10.92 -6.09
N PHE A 69 -2.51 -11.48 -6.00
CA PHE A 69 -2.27 -12.80 -5.42
C PHE A 69 -2.63 -12.84 -3.93
N PHE A 70 -2.19 -11.87 -3.14
CA PHE A 70 -2.58 -11.76 -1.73
C PHE A 70 -4.08 -11.54 -1.54
N SER A 71 -4.72 -10.78 -2.44
CA SER A 71 -6.17 -10.59 -2.41
C SER A 71 -6.91 -11.88 -2.75
N GLN A 72 -6.37 -12.70 -3.64
CA GLN A 72 -6.91 -14.02 -3.96
C GLN A 72 -6.80 -14.96 -2.75
N LEU A 73 -5.66 -15.00 -2.06
CA LEU A 73 -5.50 -15.76 -0.80
C LEU A 73 -6.55 -15.34 0.23
N ALA A 74 -6.73 -14.03 0.41
CA ALA A 74 -7.70 -13.49 1.35
C ALA A 74 -9.15 -13.85 0.98
N SER A 75 -9.46 -13.87 -0.31
CA SER A 75 -10.76 -14.29 -0.82
C SER A 75 -11.03 -15.78 -0.57
N GLU A 76 -10.01 -16.64 -0.74
CA GLU A 76 -10.09 -18.07 -0.44
C GLU A 76 -10.35 -18.33 1.05
N ASP A 77 -9.74 -17.51 1.93
CA ASP A 77 -9.94 -17.57 3.39
C ASP A 77 -11.23 -16.87 3.85
N GLY A 78 -11.97 -16.21 2.96
CA GLY A 78 -13.22 -15.51 3.27
C GLY A 78 -13.03 -14.18 4.03
N TYR A 79 -11.86 -13.54 3.93
CA TYR A 79 -11.57 -12.28 4.61
C TYR A 79 -12.01 -11.06 3.80
N PHE A 80 -11.50 -10.91 2.60
CA PHE A 80 -11.80 -9.79 1.67
C PHE A 80 -11.41 -10.15 0.24
N THR A 81 -11.87 -9.35 -0.71
CA THR A 81 -11.59 -9.48 -2.14
C THR A 81 -10.66 -8.37 -2.65
N PHE A 82 -10.18 -8.47 -3.88
CA PHE A 82 -9.46 -7.37 -4.53
C PHE A 82 -10.33 -6.12 -4.67
N ASP A 83 -11.62 -6.27 -4.92
CA ASP A 83 -12.55 -5.15 -5.03
C ASP A 83 -12.68 -4.39 -3.70
N ASP A 84 -12.62 -5.09 -2.56
CA ASP A 84 -12.59 -4.44 -1.23
C ASP A 84 -11.31 -3.63 -1.05
N VAL A 85 -10.14 -4.18 -1.44
CA VAL A 85 -8.85 -3.45 -1.39
C VAL A 85 -8.90 -2.20 -2.26
N LEU A 86 -9.44 -2.32 -3.48
CA LEU A 86 -9.58 -1.20 -4.41
C LEU A 86 -10.54 -0.14 -3.86
N ASN A 87 -11.68 -0.56 -3.32
CA ASN A 87 -12.66 0.35 -2.72
C ASN A 87 -12.05 1.12 -1.54
N ASP A 88 -11.42 0.43 -0.60
CA ASP A 88 -10.82 1.03 0.59
C ASP A 88 -9.75 2.07 0.26
N VAL A 89 -8.88 1.78 -0.70
CA VAL A 89 -7.85 2.73 -1.11
C VAL A 89 -8.45 3.92 -1.87
N SER A 90 -9.47 3.68 -2.70
CA SER A 90 -10.16 4.73 -3.46
C SER A 90 -10.89 5.70 -2.54
N GLU A 91 -11.68 5.19 -1.60
CA GLU A 91 -12.36 6.02 -0.59
C GLU A 91 -11.37 6.83 0.25
N LYS A 92 -10.27 6.22 0.65
CA LYS A 92 -9.19 6.89 1.37
C LYS A 92 -8.58 8.03 0.56
N ILE A 93 -8.31 7.83 -0.74
CA ILE A 93 -7.77 8.87 -1.62
C ILE A 93 -8.77 10.01 -1.78
N ILE A 94 -10.04 9.71 -2.07
CA ILE A 94 -11.11 10.72 -2.23
C ILE A 94 -11.24 11.55 -0.94
N ARG A 95 -11.34 10.90 0.20
CA ARG A 95 -11.50 11.57 1.50
C ARG A 95 -10.32 12.47 1.86
N ARG A 96 -9.08 12.05 1.52
CA ARG A 96 -7.87 12.81 1.83
C ARG A 96 -7.56 13.94 0.85
N HIS A 97 -8.28 14.01 -0.27
CA HIS A 97 -8.10 15.04 -1.30
C HIS A 97 -9.39 15.81 -1.58
N PRO A 98 -10.01 16.44 -0.56
CA PRO A 98 -11.27 17.18 -0.75
C PRO A 98 -11.13 18.42 -1.63
N HIS A 99 -9.91 18.85 -1.92
CA HIS A 99 -9.59 19.91 -2.87
C HIS A 99 -9.61 19.44 -4.34
N VAL A 100 -9.64 18.12 -4.58
CA VAL A 100 -9.74 17.55 -5.93
C VAL A 100 -11.13 16.95 -6.16
N PHE A 101 -11.66 16.25 -5.15
CA PHE A 101 -12.91 15.49 -5.25
C PHE A 101 -14.10 16.13 -4.50
N GLY A 102 -13.92 17.30 -3.89
CA GLY A 102 -14.94 18.05 -3.14
C GLY A 102 -14.81 19.55 -3.39
N ASP A 103 -15.44 20.34 -2.54
CA ASP A 103 -15.54 21.81 -2.68
C ASP A 103 -14.47 22.58 -1.88
N ALA A 104 -13.52 21.91 -1.26
CA ALA A 104 -12.52 22.56 -0.41
C ALA A 104 -11.39 23.15 -1.26
N PRO A 105 -11.11 24.46 -1.18
CA PRO A 105 -10.02 25.07 -1.95
C PRO A 105 -8.66 24.59 -1.43
N ALA A 106 -7.70 24.37 -2.34
CA ALA A 106 -6.28 24.31 -2.02
C ALA A 106 -5.54 25.25 -2.99
N GLY A 107 -4.92 26.28 -2.44
CA GLY A 107 -4.23 27.28 -3.24
C GLY A 107 -2.80 26.90 -3.60
N ASN A 108 -2.16 25.99 -2.84
CA ASN A 108 -0.77 25.58 -3.03
C ASN A 108 -0.49 24.18 -2.44
N GLU A 109 0.73 23.68 -2.69
CA GLU A 109 1.20 22.35 -2.24
C GLU A 109 1.20 22.23 -0.70
N GLU A 110 1.62 23.26 0.02
CA GLU A 110 1.71 23.25 1.48
C GLU A 110 0.33 23.09 2.13
N GLU A 111 -0.66 23.81 1.64
CA GLU A 111 -2.05 23.71 2.11
C GLU A 111 -2.64 22.32 1.81
N ALA A 112 -2.36 21.77 0.64
CA ALA A 112 -2.81 20.42 0.27
C ALA A 112 -2.21 19.37 1.20
N LEU A 113 -0.89 19.45 1.48
CA LEU A 113 -0.17 18.55 2.37
C LEU A 113 -0.63 18.68 3.83
N ALA A 114 -0.81 19.90 4.33
CA ALA A 114 -1.30 20.16 5.68
C ALA A 114 -2.70 19.56 5.89
N ARG A 115 -3.58 19.73 4.92
CA ARG A 115 -4.93 19.15 4.93
C ARG A 115 -4.91 17.63 4.93
N TRP A 116 -4.13 17.03 4.04
CA TRP A 116 -3.96 15.59 3.97
C TRP A 116 -3.47 15.00 5.30
N ASN A 117 -2.47 15.65 5.92
CA ASN A 117 -1.95 15.27 7.24
C ASN A 117 -3.00 15.41 8.35
N SER A 118 -3.80 16.48 8.33
CA SER A 118 -4.88 16.70 9.30
C SER A 118 -5.95 15.62 9.22
N ILE A 119 -6.41 15.27 8.01
CA ILE A 119 -7.40 14.21 7.82
C ILE A 119 -6.83 12.86 8.27
N LYS A 120 -5.58 12.57 7.92
CA LYS A 120 -4.88 11.34 8.36
C LYS A 120 -4.75 11.26 9.88
N ALA A 121 -4.52 12.38 10.56
CA ALA A 121 -4.46 12.43 12.02
C ALA A 121 -5.84 12.16 12.65
N GLN A 122 -6.92 12.74 12.09
CA GLN A 122 -8.29 12.49 12.54
C GLN A 122 -8.69 11.02 12.40
N GLU A 123 -8.38 10.39 11.26
CA GLU A 123 -8.62 8.96 11.04
C GLU A 123 -7.93 8.08 12.09
N ARG A 124 -6.67 8.40 12.41
CA ARG A 124 -5.90 7.67 13.44
C ARG A 124 -6.51 7.82 14.83
N SER A 125 -6.95 9.03 15.20
CA SER A 125 -7.59 9.26 16.50
C SER A 125 -8.92 8.51 16.63
N ALA A 126 -9.68 8.38 15.53
CA ALA A 126 -10.91 7.60 15.50
C ALA A 126 -10.69 6.09 15.65
N GLN A 127 -9.55 5.57 15.19
CA GLN A 127 -9.17 4.15 15.29
C GLN A 127 -8.57 3.75 16.65
N LYS A 128 -8.57 4.62 17.65
CA LYS A 128 -8.03 4.37 19.02
C LYS A 128 -6.59 3.83 19.03
N GLN A 129 -5.75 4.30 18.11
CA GLN A 129 -4.34 3.90 18.12
C GLN A 129 -3.63 4.44 19.36
N GLN A 130 -3.06 3.55 20.17
CA GLN A 130 -2.48 3.89 21.48
C GLN A 130 -1.12 4.60 21.35
N SER A 131 -0.43 4.47 20.23
CA SER A 131 0.90 5.09 20.02
C SER A 131 1.15 5.45 18.55
N ILE A 132 1.85 6.56 18.32
CA ILE A 132 2.36 6.96 17.00
C ILE A 132 3.35 5.91 16.47
N LEU A 133 4.08 5.25 17.36
CA LEU A 133 5.08 4.23 17.04
C LEU A 133 4.47 2.90 16.59
N ASP A 134 3.22 2.61 16.93
CA ASP A 134 2.51 1.38 16.52
C ASP A 134 2.34 1.26 15.00
N ASN A 135 2.51 2.38 14.28
CA ASN A 135 2.44 2.40 12.81
C ASN A 135 3.78 2.11 12.10
N VAL A 136 4.86 1.92 12.85
CA VAL A 136 6.15 1.53 12.26
C VAL A 136 6.23 0.01 12.23
N SER A 137 6.07 -0.56 11.04
CA SER A 137 6.11 -2.01 10.87
C SER A 137 7.41 -2.61 11.40
N ASN A 138 7.30 -3.69 12.19
CA ASN A 138 8.45 -4.47 12.64
C ASN A 138 9.16 -5.20 11.49
N ALA A 139 8.50 -5.35 10.35
CA ALA A 139 9.08 -5.94 9.14
C ALA A 139 10.00 -4.99 8.38
N PHE A 140 10.01 -3.68 8.70
CA PHE A 140 10.95 -2.76 8.05
C PHE A 140 12.40 -3.13 8.35
N PRO A 141 13.30 -3.07 7.35
CA PRO A 141 14.73 -3.12 7.59
C PRO A 141 15.15 -2.13 8.68
N ALA A 142 16.14 -2.50 9.50
CA ALA A 142 16.53 -1.73 10.70
C ALA A 142 16.79 -0.24 10.40
N LEU A 143 17.40 0.07 9.24
CA LEU A 143 17.67 1.44 8.81
C LEU A 143 16.38 2.21 8.52
N LEU A 144 15.42 1.62 7.81
CA LEU A 144 14.12 2.25 7.53
C LEU A 144 13.30 2.45 8.80
N ARG A 145 13.37 1.52 9.75
CA ARG A 145 12.75 1.69 11.07
C ARG A 145 13.36 2.86 11.81
N ALA A 146 14.68 2.97 11.83
CA ALA A 146 15.38 4.09 12.47
C ALA A 146 14.97 5.44 11.86
N VAL A 147 14.92 5.55 10.52
CA VAL A 147 14.48 6.77 9.83
C VAL A 147 13.01 7.08 10.13
N SER A 148 12.14 6.07 10.15
CA SER A 148 10.72 6.27 10.49
C SER A 148 10.55 6.73 11.93
N TYR A 149 11.30 6.17 12.88
CA TYR A 149 11.28 6.62 14.28
C TYR A 149 11.81 8.04 14.45
N THR A 150 12.92 8.41 13.82
CA THR A 150 13.49 9.77 13.90
C THR A 150 12.55 10.81 13.29
N HIS A 151 11.92 10.49 12.15
CA HIS A 151 10.94 11.38 11.53
C HIS A 151 9.68 11.57 12.39
N LEU A 152 9.17 10.51 12.99
CA LEU A 152 8.03 10.57 13.92
C LEU A 152 8.38 11.35 15.19
N MET A 153 9.57 11.17 15.74
CA MET A 153 10.04 11.90 16.93
C MET A 153 10.24 13.39 16.63
N ALA A 154 10.73 13.76 15.45
CA ALA A 154 10.87 15.16 15.04
C ALA A 154 9.50 15.86 14.94
N VAL A 155 8.48 15.18 14.43
CA VAL A 155 7.10 15.71 14.37
C VAL A 155 6.53 15.91 15.78
N VAL A 156 6.79 14.99 16.73
CA VAL A 156 6.35 15.11 18.13
C VAL A 156 7.06 16.26 18.83
N SER A 157 8.38 16.41 18.64
CA SER A 157 9.17 17.49 19.23
C SER A 157 8.69 18.87 18.77
N SER A 158 8.44 19.03 17.48
CA SER A 158 7.91 20.29 16.91
C SER A 158 6.51 20.64 17.44
N CYS A 159 5.66 19.64 17.74
CA CYS A 159 4.37 19.88 18.39
C CYS A 159 4.51 20.32 19.87
N CYS A 160 5.52 19.80 20.59
CA CYS A 160 5.75 20.19 21.99
C CYS A 160 6.29 21.63 22.11
N GLU A 161 7.09 22.08 21.14
CA GLU A 161 7.63 23.46 21.13
C GLU A 161 6.55 24.51 20.78
N MET A 162 5.46 24.13 20.14
CA MET A 162 4.33 25.05 19.85
C MET A 162 3.30 25.15 20.99
N LEU A 163 3.42 24.35 22.04
CA LEU A 163 2.50 24.34 23.20
C LEU A 163 3.16 24.90 24.48
N GLY A 164 4.39 25.40 24.43
CA GLY A 164 5.10 26.09 25.51
C GLY A 164 5.27 27.56 25.20
#